data_845bb65eec2b0975e3287339a15997e1
#
_entry.id   845bb65eec2b0975e3287339a15997e1
#
_cell.length_a   1.000
_cell.length_b   1.000
_cell.length_c   1.000
_cell.angle_alpha   90.00
_cell.angle_beta   90.00
_cell.angle_gamma   90.00
#
_symmetry.space_group_name_H-M   'P 1'
#
loop_
_entity.id
_entity.type
_entity.pdbx_description
1 polymer ?
#
loop_
_entity_poly.entity_id
_entity_poly.type
_entity_poly.pdbx_seq_one_letter_code
_entity_poly.pdbx_strand_id
1 'polypeptide(L)'
;NHGLYTDILNFLDANYSDPSLNVETVASRFQISASYLSRFFREQHGETLSRYLDDLRMNRAKHLLRTSSAKIREIIQECGYADEANFIRKFKKQEGITPMQYREAAFTNNIKENQEESEP
;
A
#
# COMPACT_ATOMS: atom_id res chain seq x y z
N ASN A 1 -5.18 -24.89 1.02
CA ASN A 1 -6.61 -24.67 1.17
C ASN A 1 -7.02 -23.36 0.52
N HIS A 2 -7.86 -23.49 -0.52
CA HIS A 2 -8.32 -22.35 -1.32
C HIS A 2 -9.13 -21.35 -0.48
N GLY A 3 -9.97 -21.85 0.43
CA GLY A 3 -10.77 -20.99 1.31
C GLY A 3 -9.91 -20.16 2.26
N LEU A 4 -8.87 -20.75 2.81
CA LEU A 4 -7.97 -20.03 3.71
C LEU A 4 -7.25 -18.90 2.98
N TYR A 5 -6.75 -19.16 1.79
CA TYR A 5 -6.07 -18.15 0.99
C TYR A 5 -6.98 -16.95 0.71
N THR A 6 -8.21 -17.21 0.27
CA THR A 6 -9.19 -16.16 0.00
C THR A 6 -9.51 -15.35 1.25
N ASP A 7 -9.68 -16.02 2.39
CA ASP A 7 -9.98 -15.35 3.66
C ASP A 7 -8.83 -14.45 4.08
N ILE A 8 -7.59 -14.89 3.89
CA ILE A 8 -6.41 -14.09 4.21
C ILE A 8 -6.36 -12.83 3.32
N LEU A 9 -6.56 -13.00 2.01
CA LEU A 9 -6.57 -11.84 1.10
C LEU A 9 -7.64 -10.82 1.50
N ASN A 10 -8.84 -11.28 1.77
CA ASN A 10 -9.94 -10.39 2.17
C ASN A 10 -9.62 -9.67 3.47
N PHE A 11 -9.01 -10.37 4.43
CA PHE A 11 -8.62 -9.77 5.70
C PHE A 11 -7.56 -8.68 5.49
N LEU A 12 -6.55 -8.96 4.67
CA LEU A 12 -5.50 -7.98 4.39
C LEU A 12 -6.06 -6.74 3.68
N ASP A 13 -6.92 -6.97 2.69
CA ASP A 13 -7.53 -5.87 1.92
C ASP A 13 -8.39 -4.97 2.81
N ALA A 14 -9.03 -5.55 3.82
CA ALA A 14 -9.90 -4.80 4.73
C ALA A 14 -9.14 -4.11 5.87
N ASN A 15 -7.91 -4.56 6.20
CA ASN A 15 -7.21 -4.13 7.40
C ASN A 15 -5.80 -3.58 7.17
N TYR A 16 -5.38 -3.38 5.94
CA TYR A 16 -4.01 -2.94 5.64
C TYR A 16 -3.67 -1.59 6.30
N SER A 17 -4.66 -0.76 6.59
CA SER A 17 -4.44 0.55 7.20
C SER A 17 -4.08 0.48 8.69
N ASP A 18 -4.19 -0.69 9.31
CA ASP A 18 -3.76 -0.89 10.69
C ASP A 18 -2.24 -1.05 10.72
N PRO A 19 -1.50 -0.11 11.34
CA PRO A 19 -0.03 -0.17 11.32
C PRO A 19 0.54 -1.35 12.12
N SER A 20 -0.25 -1.97 13.00
CA SER A 20 0.20 -3.14 13.76
C SER A 20 0.10 -4.45 12.99
N LEU A 21 -0.50 -4.43 11.79
CA LEU A 21 -0.69 -5.64 11.01
C LEU A 21 0.64 -6.14 10.44
N ASN A 22 0.97 -7.40 10.71
CA ASN A 22 2.16 -8.07 10.20
C ASN A 22 1.91 -9.57 10.14
N VAL A 23 2.91 -10.35 9.74
CA VAL A 23 2.76 -11.81 9.60
C VAL A 23 2.29 -12.43 10.90
N GLU A 24 2.89 -12.06 12.04
CA GLU A 24 2.55 -12.62 13.35
C GLU A 24 1.11 -12.32 13.74
N THR A 25 0.64 -11.08 13.56
CA THR A 25 -0.72 -10.70 13.93
C THR A 25 -1.74 -11.37 13.02
N VAL A 26 -1.45 -11.49 11.73
CA VAL A 26 -2.34 -12.19 10.80
C VAL A 26 -2.41 -13.67 11.13
N ALA A 27 -1.27 -14.31 11.39
CA ALA A 27 -1.23 -15.73 11.76
C ALA A 27 -2.04 -15.97 13.02
N SER A 28 -1.90 -15.11 14.01
CA SER A 28 -2.67 -15.21 15.26
C SER A 28 -4.18 -15.11 14.99
N ARG A 29 -4.58 -14.20 14.11
CA ARG A 29 -5.99 -14.02 13.75
C ARG A 29 -6.58 -15.28 13.13
N PHE A 30 -5.80 -16.03 12.36
CA PHE A 30 -6.25 -17.25 11.70
C PHE A 30 -5.87 -18.51 12.48
N GLN A 31 -5.28 -18.36 13.68
CA GLN A 31 -4.94 -19.47 14.58
C GLN A 31 -3.97 -20.47 13.93
N ILE A 32 -2.99 -19.94 13.20
CA ILE A 32 -1.90 -20.72 12.60
C ILE A 32 -0.56 -20.09 12.97
N SER A 33 0.53 -20.83 12.77
CA SER A 33 1.86 -20.27 13.06
C SER A 33 2.28 -19.28 12.00
N ALA A 34 3.15 -18.34 12.38
CA ALA A 34 3.70 -17.37 11.43
C ALA A 34 4.51 -18.07 10.33
N SER A 35 5.27 -19.12 10.69
CA SER A 35 6.04 -19.90 9.73
C SER A 35 5.15 -20.58 8.69
N TYR A 36 4.05 -21.19 9.16
CA TYR A 36 3.11 -21.83 8.26
C TYR A 36 2.47 -20.79 7.32
N LEU A 37 2.02 -19.67 7.88
CA LEU A 37 1.40 -18.61 7.10
C LEU A 37 2.34 -18.08 6.02
N SER A 38 3.59 -17.79 6.38
CA SER A 38 4.57 -17.26 5.43
C SER A 38 4.77 -18.20 4.25
N ARG A 39 4.95 -19.50 4.52
CA ARG A 39 5.15 -20.48 3.47
C ARG A 39 3.90 -20.68 2.64
N PHE A 40 2.75 -20.83 3.30
CA PHE A 40 1.46 -21.04 2.63
C PHE A 40 1.14 -19.88 1.69
N PHE A 41 1.26 -18.65 2.20
CA PHE A 41 0.94 -17.46 1.39
C PHE A 41 1.85 -17.35 0.18
N ARG A 42 3.15 -17.55 0.39
CA ARG A 42 4.11 -17.48 -0.72
C ARG A 42 3.83 -18.54 -1.78
N GLU A 43 3.48 -19.76 -1.37
CA GLU A 43 3.15 -20.84 -2.31
C GLU A 43 1.88 -20.52 -3.11
N GLN A 44 0.87 -19.95 -2.46
CA GLN A 44 -0.40 -19.65 -3.12
C GLN A 44 -0.34 -18.38 -3.96
N HIS A 45 0.36 -17.35 -3.47
CA HIS A 45 0.33 -16.02 -4.08
C HIS A 45 1.51 -15.76 -5.02
N GLY A 46 2.66 -16.38 -4.77
CA GLY A 46 3.89 -16.16 -5.53
C GLY A 46 4.82 -15.15 -4.91
N GLU A 47 4.36 -14.34 -3.97
CA GLU A 47 5.18 -13.37 -3.23
C GLU A 47 4.87 -13.47 -1.74
N THR A 48 5.72 -12.85 -0.91
CA THR A 48 5.53 -12.88 0.53
C THR A 48 4.31 -12.05 0.95
N LEU A 49 3.73 -12.41 2.10
CA LEU A 49 2.64 -11.64 2.68
C LEU A 49 3.08 -10.22 3.00
N SER A 50 4.29 -10.04 3.51
CA SER A 50 4.83 -8.72 3.83
C SER A 50 4.90 -7.83 2.59
N ARG A 51 5.31 -8.39 1.44
CA ARG A 51 5.37 -7.66 0.18
C ARG A 51 3.97 -7.27 -0.28
N TYR A 52 3.02 -8.20 -0.20
CA TYR A 52 1.64 -7.94 -0.58
C TYR A 52 1.05 -6.80 0.25
N LEU A 53 1.24 -6.86 1.57
CA LEU A 53 0.74 -5.84 2.48
C LEU A 53 1.36 -4.47 2.21
N ASP A 54 2.68 -4.44 1.97
CA ASP A 54 3.39 -3.21 1.65
C ASP A 54 2.89 -2.60 0.34
N ASP A 55 2.64 -3.44 -0.66
CA ASP A 55 2.11 -2.98 -1.95
C ASP A 55 0.70 -2.39 -1.80
N LEU A 56 -0.17 -2.99 -0.98
CA LEU A 56 -1.49 -2.44 -0.70
C LEU A 56 -1.38 -1.03 -0.11
N ARG A 57 -0.52 -0.88 0.89
CA ARG A 57 -0.32 0.41 1.56
C ARG A 57 0.26 1.45 0.60
N MET A 58 1.27 1.06 -0.16
CA MET A 58 1.93 1.97 -1.09
C MET A 58 1.00 2.40 -2.22
N ASN A 59 0.23 1.47 -2.78
CA ASN A 59 -0.73 1.78 -3.84
C ASN A 59 -1.83 2.72 -3.35
N ARG A 60 -2.30 2.54 -2.13
CA ARG A 60 -3.29 3.46 -1.54
C ARG A 60 -2.70 4.85 -1.35
N ALA A 61 -1.46 4.92 -0.87
CA ALA A 61 -0.78 6.21 -0.70
C ALA A 61 -0.63 6.93 -2.04
N LYS A 62 -0.21 6.23 -3.09
CA LYS A 62 -0.08 6.81 -4.42
C LYS A 62 -1.42 7.32 -4.95
N HIS A 63 -2.48 6.55 -4.75
CA HIS A 63 -3.82 6.95 -5.14
C HIS A 63 -4.23 8.26 -4.45
N LEU A 64 -4.05 8.34 -3.13
CA LEU A 64 -4.41 9.54 -2.38
C LEU A 64 -3.54 10.75 -2.75
N LEU A 65 -2.26 10.53 -3.05
CA LEU A 65 -1.40 11.61 -3.52
C LEU A 65 -1.90 12.20 -4.84
N ARG A 66 -2.43 11.36 -5.73
CA ARG A 66 -2.95 11.81 -7.03
C ARG A 66 -4.34 12.42 -6.96
N THR A 67 -5.18 11.99 -6.03
CA THR A 67 -6.61 12.29 -6.06
C THR A 67 -7.11 13.18 -4.94
N SER A 68 -6.27 13.47 -3.92
CA SER A 68 -6.69 14.28 -2.78
C SER A 68 -5.67 15.37 -2.49
N SER A 69 -6.10 16.38 -1.73
CA SER A 69 -5.23 17.46 -1.25
C SER A 69 -4.82 17.25 0.20
N ALA A 70 -5.06 16.06 0.77
CA ALA A 70 -4.70 15.76 2.15
C ALA A 70 -3.19 15.91 2.34
N LYS A 71 -2.80 16.29 3.56
CA LYS A 71 -1.38 16.44 3.89
C LYS A 71 -0.67 15.09 3.79
N ILE A 72 0.57 15.11 3.35
CA ILE A 72 1.35 13.88 3.17
C ILE A 72 1.40 13.06 4.46
N ARG A 73 1.60 13.72 5.61
CA ARG A 73 1.60 13.05 6.91
C ARG A 73 0.28 12.29 7.16
N GLU A 74 -0.85 12.91 6.83
CA GLU A 74 -2.16 12.30 7.02
C GLU A 74 -2.33 11.08 6.11
N ILE A 75 -1.85 11.19 4.86
CA ILE A 75 -1.89 10.07 3.92
C ILE A 75 -1.07 8.89 4.45
N ILE A 76 0.14 9.16 4.94
CA ILE A 76 1.02 8.12 5.48
C ILE A 76 0.35 7.37 6.62
N GLN A 77 -0.26 8.10 7.56
CA GLN A 77 -0.96 7.50 8.70
C GLN A 77 -2.17 6.69 8.25
N GLU A 78 -2.96 7.23 7.33
CA GLU A 78 -4.16 6.57 6.83
C GLU A 78 -3.84 5.26 6.11
N CYS A 79 -2.67 5.18 5.48
CA CYS A 79 -2.26 3.98 4.75
C CYS A 79 -1.60 2.92 5.62
N GLY A 80 -1.47 3.15 6.93
CA GLY A 80 -0.97 2.13 7.84
C GLY A 80 0.52 2.21 8.13
N TYR A 81 1.18 3.32 7.80
CA TYR A 81 2.59 3.51 8.12
C TYR A 81 2.73 4.25 9.43
N ALA A 82 3.46 3.66 10.38
CA ALA A 82 3.71 4.26 11.68
C ALA A 82 4.88 5.26 11.65
N ASP A 83 5.83 5.05 10.74
CA ASP A 83 7.06 5.85 10.64
C ASP A 83 7.08 6.61 9.32
N GLU A 84 6.89 7.92 9.41
CA GLU A 84 6.86 8.80 8.24
C GLU A 84 8.19 8.79 7.47
N ALA A 85 9.32 8.85 8.18
CA ALA A 85 10.64 8.85 7.53
C ALA A 85 10.88 7.55 6.77
N ASN A 86 10.49 6.42 7.36
CA ASN A 86 10.63 5.12 6.72
C ASN A 86 9.77 5.04 5.45
N PHE A 87 8.54 5.56 5.50
CA PHE A 87 7.67 5.61 4.31
C PHE A 87 8.32 6.42 3.20
N ILE A 88 8.84 7.61 3.52
CA ILE A 88 9.44 8.49 2.52
C ILE A 88 10.63 7.81 1.85
N ARG A 89 11.48 7.13 2.61
CA ARG A 89 12.62 6.39 2.06
C ARG A 89 12.16 5.25 1.13
N LYS A 90 11.17 4.48 1.55
CA LYS A 90 10.62 3.40 0.72
C LYS A 90 10.00 3.94 -0.56
N PHE A 91 9.24 5.01 -0.46
CA PHE A 91 8.59 5.62 -1.60
C PHE A 91 9.63 6.10 -2.61
N LYS A 92 10.63 6.84 -2.15
CA LYS A 92 11.68 7.36 -3.02
C LYS A 92 12.45 6.23 -3.68
N LYS A 93 12.71 5.14 -2.94
CA LYS A 93 13.41 3.98 -3.49
C LYS A 93 12.62 3.31 -4.60
N GLN A 94 11.31 3.16 -4.43
CA GLN A 94 10.45 2.48 -5.40
C GLN A 94 10.10 3.36 -6.59
N GLU A 95 9.80 4.65 -6.34
CA GLU A 95 9.30 5.55 -7.38
C GLU A 95 10.38 6.45 -7.97
N GLY A 96 11.54 6.56 -7.33
CA GLY A 96 12.63 7.42 -7.79
C GLY A 96 12.51 8.87 -7.40
N ILE A 97 11.36 9.29 -6.87
CA ILE A 97 11.09 10.68 -6.45
C ILE A 97 10.37 10.67 -5.11
N THR A 98 10.33 11.83 -4.44
CA THR A 98 9.65 11.95 -3.15
C THR A 98 8.12 11.96 -3.34
N PRO A 99 7.36 11.68 -2.26
CA PRO A 99 5.89 11.77 -2.35
C PRO A 99 5.40 13.15 -2.81
N MET A 100 6.03 14.23 -2.35
CA MET A 100 5.65 15.58 -2.77
C MET A 100 5.89 15.78 -4.27
N GLN A 101 7.05 15.35 -4.76
CA GLN A 101 7.37 15.42 -6.19
C GLN A 101 6.40 14.59 -7.01
N TYR A 102 6.02 13.42 -6.51
CA TYR A 102 5.06 12.55 -7.17
C TYR A 102 3.70 13.26 -7.31
N ARG A 103 3.24 13.90 -6.23
CA ARG A 103 1.97 14.65 -6.24
C ARG A 103 2.01 15.80 -7.24
N GLU A 104 3.09 16.56 -7.22
CA GLU A 104 3.25 17.70 -8.13
C GLU A 104 3.24 17.26 -9.60
N ALA A 105 3.93 16.18 -9.90
CA ALA A 105 3.96 15.64 -11.26
C ALA A 105 2.57 15.16 -11.70
N ALA A 106 1.82 14.52 -10.80
CA ALA A 106 0.47 14.04 -11.11
C ALA A 106 -0.48 15.21 -11.38
N PHE A 107 -0.43 16.27 -10.58
CA PHE A 107 -1.27 17.44 -10.77
C PHE A 107 -0.88 18.19 -12.06
N THR A 108 0.39 18.31 -12.35
CA THR A 108 0.86 18.92 -13.58
C THR A 108 0.38 18.15 -14.81
N ASN A 109 0.45 16.84 -14.78
CA ASN A 109 -0.04 16.01 -15.88
C ASN A 109 -1.55 16.14 -16.07
N ASN A 110 -2.31 16.17 -14.98
CA ASN A 110 -3.75 16.38 -15.04
C ASN A 110 -4.11 17.73 -15.66
N ILE A 111 -3.38 18.77 -15.31
CA ILE A 111 -3.59 20.11 -15.90
C ILE A 111 -3.31 20.07 -17.39
N LYS A 112 -2.22 19.44 -17.82
CA LYS A 112 -1.88 19.31 -19.23
C LYS A 112 -2.95 18.56 -20.02
N GLU A 113 -3.43 17.44 -19.47
CA GLU A 113 -4.49 16.66 -20.11
C GLU A 113 -5.77 17.47 -20.27
N ASN A 114 -6.16 18.21 -19.24
CA ASN A 114 -7.34 19.07 -19.28
C ASN A 114 -7.19 20.18 -20.32
N GLN A 115 -6.00 20.76 -20.45
CA GLN A 115 -5.74 21.79 -21.44
C GLN A 115 -5.82 21.24 -22.87
N GLU A 116 -5.27 20.05 -23.09
CA GLU A 116 -5.34 19.40 -24.40
C GLU A 116 -6.78 19.06 -24.78
N GLU A 117 -7.58 18.60 -23.83
CA GLU A 117 -9.00 18.31 -24.08
C GLU A 117 -9.82 19.55 -24.36
N SER A 118 -9.43 20.70 -23.82
CA SER A 118 -10.17 21.95 -24.01
C SER A 118 -9.83 22.68 -25.28
N GLU A 119 -8.79 22.27 -26.00
CA GLU A 119 -8.44 22.89 -27.29
C GLU A 119 -9.17 22.19 -28.44
N PRO A 120 -9.87 22.93 -29.30
CA PRO A 120 -10.57 22.35 -30.43
C PRO A 120 -9.63 21.81 -31.53
#